data_2d705aec85f685781e31b3a2350bc3d1
#
_entry.id   2d705aec85f685781e31b3a2350bc3d1
#
_cell.length_a   1.000
_cell.length_b   1.000
_cell.length_c   1.000
_cell.angle_alpha   90.00
_cell.angle_beta   90.00
_cell.angle_gamma   90.00
#
_symmetry.space_group_name_H-M   'P 1'
#
loop_
_entity.id
_entity.type
_entity.pdbx_description
1 polymer ?
#
loop_
_entity_poly.entity_id
_entity_poly.type
_entity_poly.pdbx_seq_one_letter_code
_entity_poly.pdbx_strand_id
1 'polypeptide(L)'
;MTDHLEKRAGSEGTPPLHGTEQRRYPRYSIRLPLLHKTESSGADRAEMGWTHNMGEGGACVELTERLQPQRPIRVRLQTAKGAIELEARVVWSREAGSAGGGILHGMAFTQVAPEQLEPLRELFLSEGPMRHAGVRWPLDVSVTCRPQDQTGLPVQGRTGDVGRGGLLLRLPETLPPGTRLEVTLHTPQEPLTVFGEVVWVEAAERQVPGNLIGHGLRFTSLGPSLSSALGLLLAEPL
;
A
#
# COMPACT_ATOMS: atom_id res chain seq x y z
N MET A 1 -43.08 -13.37 59.04
CA MET A 1 -43.71 -12.67 57.91
C MET A 1 -42.79 -11.53 57.54
N THR A 2 -41.89 -11.79 56.68
CA THR A 2 -40.96 -10.76 56.10
C THR A 2 -40.66 -11.17 54.71
N ASP A 3 -41.16 -10.37 53.78
CA ASP A 3 -41.15 -10.56 52.37
C ASP A 3 -39.79 -10.03 51.82
N HIS A 4 -39.02 -10.87 51.18
CA HIS A 4 -37.75 -10.50 50.51
C HIS A 4 -38.03 -10.26 49.04
N LEU A 5 -38.06 -9.00 48.65
CA LEU A 5 -38.03 -8.55 47.28
C LEU A 5 -36.58 -8.61 46.74
N GLU A 6 -36.25 -9.65 45.98
CA GLU A 6 -35.04 -9.70 45.19
C GLU A 6 -35.17 -8.81 43.96
N LYS A 7 -34.33 -7.80 43.90
CA LYS A 7 -34.12 -6.91 42.75
C LYS A 7 -33.25 -7.63 41.71
N ARG A 8 -33.86 -8.11 40.63
CA ARG A 8 -33.13 -8.60 39.48
C ARG A 8 -32.39 -7.43 38.79
N ALA A 9 -31.07 -7.49 38.80
CA ALA A 9 -30.22 -6.65 38.00
C ALA A 9 -30.44 -6.96 36.51
N GLY A 10 -30.78 -5.93 35.74
CA GLY A 10 -30.90 -6.02 34.29
C GLY A 10 -29.53 -6.27 33.65
N SER A 11 -29.44 -7.32 32.86
CA SER A 11 -28.32 -7.56 31.98
C SER A 11 -28.29 -6.48 30.91
N GLU A 12 -27.33 -5.58 30.98
CA GLU A 12 -27.02 -4.70 29.86
C GLU A 12 -26.57 -5.55 28.67
N GLY A 13 -27.48 -5.65 27.71
CA GLY A 13 -27.19 -6.31 26.45
C GLY A 13 -26.07 -5.59 25.69
N THR A 14 -24.96 -6.28 25.49
CA THR A 14 -23.92 -5.88 24.56
C THR A 14 -24.58 -5.60 23.20
N PRO A 15 -24.38 -4.41 22.58
CA PRO A 15 -24.97 -4.13 21.29
C PRO A 15 -24.45 -5.16 20.27
N PRO A 16 -25.30 -5.68 19.37
CA PRO A 16 -24.88 -6.68 18.41
C PRO A 16 -23.77 -6.09 17.55
N LEU A 17 -22.65 -6.80 17.47
CA LEU A 17 -21.58 -6.60 16.50
C LEU A 17 -22.25 -6.49 15.13
N HIS A 18 -22.05 -5.37 14.49
CA HIS A 18 -22.62 -4.99 13.19
C HIS A 18 -22.77 -6.18 12.25
N GLY A 19 -24.03 -6.42 11.84
CA GLY A 19 -24.42 -7.52 10.99
C GLY A 19 -23.49 -7.67 9.80
N THR A 20 -23.19 -8.91 9.47
CA THR A 20 -22.66 -9.33 8.18
C THR A 20 -23.71 -9.01 7.10
N GLU A 21 -23.88 -7.72 6.78
CA GLU A 21 -24.54 -7.34 5.55
C GLU A 21 -23.79 -8.09 4.44
N GLN A 22 -24.48 -9.00 3.77
CA GLN A 22 -23.91 -9.75 2.66
C GLN A 22 -23.43 -8.74 1.62
N ARG A 23 -22.11 -8.57 1.56
CA ARG A 23 -21.48 -7.66 0.61
C ARG A 23 -21.82 -8.13 -0.80
N ARG A 24 -22.37 -7.23 -1.60
CA ARG A 24 -22.80 -7.53 -2.97
C ARG A 24 -21.65 -7.98 -3.88
N TYR A 25 -20.42 -7.56 -3.57
CA TYR A 25 -19.22 -7.83 -4.37
C TYR A 25 -18.09 -8.40 -3.52
N PRO A 26 -17.32 -9.38 -4.04
CA PRO A 26 -16.11 -9.85 -3.39
C PRO A 26 -15.09 -8.71 -3.26
N ARG A 27 -14.16 -8.86 -2.31
CA ARG A 27 -13.04 -7.93 -2.15
C ARG A 27 -11.73 -8.69 -2.23
N TYR A 28 -10.78 -8.08 -2.92
CA TYR A 28 -9.44 -8.58 -3.16
C TYR A 28 -8.44 -7.74 -2.39
N SER A 29 -7.45 -8.37 -1.77
CA SER A 29 -6.36 -7.68 -1.07
C SER A 29 -5.36 -7.17 -2.10
N ILE A 30 -5.64 -6.02 -2.68
CA ILE A 30 -4.83 -5.38 -3.73
C ILE A 30 -4.31 -4.06 -3.18
N ARG A 31 -2.99 -3.87 -3.25
CA ARG A 31 -2.30 -2.67 -2.76
C ARG A 31 -1.77 -1.85 -3.93
N LEU A 32 -2.53 -0.85 -4.34
CA LEU A 32 -2.19 0.09 -5.40
C LEU A 32 -1.95 1.48 -4.82
N PRO A 33 -1.00 2.25 -5.37
CA PRO A 33 -0.95 3.67 -5.12
C PRO A 33 -2.17 4.34 -5.78
N LEU A 34 -2.71 5.34 -5.10
CA LEU A 34 -3.80 6.14 -5.62
C LEU A 34 -3.54 7.62 -5.35
N LEU A 35 -3.94 8.46 -6.29
CA LEU A 35 -4.09 9.89 -6.10
C LEU A 35 -5.56 10.19 -5.82
N HIS A 36 -5.83 11.11 -4.91
CA HIS A 36 -7.19 11.58 -4.68
C HIS A 36 -7.27 13.10 -4.63
N LYS A 37 -8.41 13.62 -5.07
CA LYS A 37 -8.77 15.03 -4.98
C LYS A 37 -10.12 15.16 -4.29
N THR A 38 -10.23 16.12 -3.37
CA THR A 38 -11.48 16.49 -2.71
C THR A 38 -11.93 17.84 -3.24
N GLU A 39 -13.22 17.98 -3.56
CA GLU A 39 -13.78 19.21 -4.16
C GLU A 39 -13.65 20.45 -3.27
N SER A 40 -13.35 20.29 -1.97
CA SER A 40 -13.32 21.42 -0.99
C SER A 40 -11.94 22.01 -0.74
N SER A 41 -10.87 21.43 -1.24
CA SER A 41 -9.57 22.05 -1.11
C SER A 41 -9.41 23.04 -2.27
N GLY A 42 -9.45 24.33 -1.96
CA GLY A 42 -9.19 25.40 -2.93
C GLY A 42 -7.78 25.38 -3.55
N ALA A 43 -6.98 24.37 -3.19
CA ALA A 43 -5.75 24.01 -3.84
C ALA A 43 -6.03 22.76 -4.71
N ASP A 44 -5.75 22.87 -5.99
CA ASP A 44 -5.85 21.79 -7.00
C ASP A 44 -4.78 20.68 -6.77
N ARG A 45 -4.55 20.34 -5.49
CA ARG A 45 -3.51 19.41 -5.06
C ARG A 45 -4.09 18.00 -4.89
N ALA A 46 -3.59 17.09 -5.70
CA ALA A 46 -3.85 15.68 -5.48
C ALA A 46 -3.00 15.17 -4.30
N GLU A 47 -3.61 14.38 -3.42
CA GLU A 47 -2.94 13.71 -2.32
C GLU A 47 -2.80 12.22 -2.61
N MET A 48 -1.77 11.62 -2.02
CA MET A 48 -1.41 10.24 -2.23
C MET A 48 -1.98 9.33 -1.14
N GLY A 49 -2.42 8.15 -1.54
CA GLY A 49 -2.84 7.08 -0.64
C GLY A 49 -2.55 5.69 -1.21
N TRP A 50 -2.96 4.66 -0.49
CA TRP A 50 -2.82 3.27 -0.88
C TRP A 50 -4.11 2.49 -0.67
N THR A 51 -4.46 1.62 -1.60
CA THR A 51 -5.52 0.65 -1.37
C THR A 51 -5.07 -0.44 -0.38
N HIS A 52 -5.97 -0.93 0.45
CA HIS A 52 -5.80 -2.13 1.28
C HIS A 52 -6.53 -3.33 0.70
N ASN A 53 -7.75 -3.10 0.24
CA ASN A 53 -8.55 -4.06 -0.50
C ASN A 53 -9.56 -3.29 -1.35
N MET A 54 -10.01 -3.92 -2.42
CA MET A 54 -11.00 -3.34 -3.31
C MET A 54 -11.85 -4.41 -3.99
N GLY A 55 -12.99 -4.00 -4.50
CA GLY A 55 -13.91 -4.77 -5.32
C GLY A 55 -14.68 -3.84 -6.25
N GLU A 56 -15.61 -4.36 -7.06
CA GLU A 56 -16.35 -3.56 -8.05
C GLU A 56 -17.15 -2.40 -7.43
N GLY A 57 -17.62 -2.54 -6.18
CA GLY A 57 -18.44 -1.51 -5.52
C GLY A 57 -17.66 -0.54 -4.62
N GLY A 58 -16.34 -0.66 -4.48
CA GLY A 58 -15.59 0.23 -3.61
C GLY A 58 -14.27 -0.34 -3.09
N ALA A 59 -13.57 0.48 -2.31
CA ALA A 59 -12.25 0.16 -1.77
C ALA A 59 -12.12 0.49 -0.29
N CYS A 60 -11.18 -0.16 0.39
CA CYS A 60 -10.60 0.32 1.63
C CYS A 60 -9.24 0.93 1.26
N VAL A 61 -9.03 2.19 1.63
CA VAL A 61 -7.81 2.94 1.33
C VAL A 61 -7.20 3.52 2.59
N GLU A 62 -5.89 3.70 2.59
CA GLU A 62 -5.15 4.38 3.63
C GLU A 62 -4.69 5.73 3.10
N LEU A 63 -5.03 6.80 3.81
CA LEU A 63 -4.68 8.18 3.51
C LEU A 63 -3.96 8.80 4.71
N THR A 64 -3.28 9.91 4.49
CA THR A 64 -2.64 10.71 5.55
C THR A 64 -3.64 11.55 6.33
N GLU A 65 -4.69 12.03 5.66
CA GLU A 65 -5.73 12.88 6.25
C GLU A 65 -7.02 12.11 6.53
N ARG A 66 -7.77 12.59 7.55
CA ARG A 66 -9.10 12.09 7.85
C ARG A 66 -10.14 12.80 7.00
N LEU A 67 -10.75 12.07 6.08
CA LEU A 67 -11.87 12.56 5.30
C LEU A 67 -13.20 12.31 6.01
N GLN A 68 -14.09 13.28 5.92
CA GLN A 68 -15.43 13.17 6.49
C GLN A 68 -16.30 12.16 5.72
N PRO A 69 -17.16 11.38 6.41
CA PRO A 69 -18.15 10.53 5.75
C PRO A 69 -19.04 11.31 4.79
N GLN A 70 -19.54 10.64 3.74
CA GLN A 70 -20.38 11.17 2.67
C GLN A 70 -19.70 12.19 1.74
N ARG A 71 -18.44 12.52 1.97
CA ARG A 71 -17.69 13.44 1.11
C ARG A 71 -17.44 12.81 -0.26
N PRO A 72 -17.80 13.49 -1.37
CA PRO A 72 -17.41 13.05 -2.71
C PRO A 72 -15.90 13.21 -2.89
N ILE A 73 -15.30 12.30 -3.64
CA ILE A 73 -13.87 12.22 -3.86
C ILE A 73 -13.61 11.61 -5.24
N ARG A 74 -12.68 12.17 -5.99
CA ARG A 74 -12.12 11.55 -7.18
C ARG A 74 -10.88 10.78 -6.81
N VAL A 75 -10.79 9.54 -7.24
CA VAL A 75 -9.62 8.69 -7.04
C VAL A 75 -9.06 8.24 -8.39
N ARG A 76 -7.76 8.29 -8.51
CA ARG A 76 -7.01 7.79 -9.65
C ARG A 76 -6.11 6.66 -9.15
N LEU A 77 -6.48 5.42 -9.49
CA LEU A 77 -5.73 4.22 -9.16
C LEU A 77 -4.61 4.04 -10.19
N GLN A 78 -3.38 3.90 -9.74
CA GLN A 78 -2.27 3.58 -10.63
C GLN A 78 -2.13 2.07 -10.75
N THR A 79 -2.20 1.55 -11.97
CA THR A 79 -2.01 0.12 -12.28
C THR A 79 -0.83 -0.07 -13.23
N ALA A 80 -0.37 -1.32 -13.38
CA ALA A 80 0.68 -1.65 -14.35
C ALA A 80 0.28 -1.38 -15.81
N LYS A 81 -1.02 -1.25 -16.10
CA LYS A 81 -1.56 -0.99 -17.45
C LYS A 81 -1.99 0.46 -17.67
N GLY A 82 -1.79 1.33 -16.68
CA GLY A 82 -2.21 2.73 -16.72
C GLY A 82 -3.08 3.11 -15.53
N ALA A 83 -3.67 4.29 -15.56
CA ALA A 83 -4.48 4.81 -14.47
C ALA A 83 -5.97 4.55 -14.70
N ILE A 84 -6.70 4.23 -13.63
CA ILE A 84 -8.16 4.10 -13.61
C ILE A 84 -8.70 5.25 -12.75
N GLU A 85 -9.51 6.12 -13.32
CA GLU A 85 -10.16 7.22 -12.60
C GLU A 85 -11.56 6.82 -12.18
N LEU A 86 -11.92 7.04 -10.93
CA LEU A 86 -13.19 6.66 -10.34
C LEU A 86 -13.74 7.79 -9.48
N GLU A 87 -15.04 7.93 -9.48
CA GLU A 87 -15.76 8.74 -8.52
C GLU A 87 -16.19 7.87 -7.34
N ALA A 88 -15.99 8.38 -6.13
CA ALA A 88 -16.29 7.67 -4.93
C ALA A 88 -16.83 8.61 -3.84
N ARG A 89 -17.42 8.04 -2.80
CA ARG A 89 -17.73 8.75 -1.56
C ARG A 89 -17.16 8.02 -0.37
N VAL A 90 -16.72 8.75 0.63
CA VAL A 90 -16.27 8.18 1.89
C VAL A 90 -17.48 7.63 2.66
N VAL A 91 -17.40 6.38 3.09
CA VAL A 91 -18.44 5.73 3.90
C VAL A 91 -18.10 5.78 5.38
N TRP A 92 -16.83 5.50 5.71
CA TRP A 92 -16.32 5.53 7.07
C TRP A 92 -14.82 5.85 7.08
N SER A 93 -14.31 6.30 8.23
CA SER A 93 -12.88 6.48 8.48
C SER A 93 -12.50 5.99 9.87
N ARG A 94 -11.31 5.41 10.04
CA ARG A 94 -10.75 4.96 11.33
C ARG A 94 -9.23 4.96 11.30
N GLU A 95 -8.61 5.04 12.47
CA GLU A 95 -7.15 4.88 12.61
C GLU A 95 -6.69 3.50 12.14
N ALA A 96 -5.52 3.42 11.53
CA ALA A 96 -4.94 2.16 11.02
C ALA A 96 -4.25 1.36 12.11
N GLY A 97 -4.53 1.48 13.37
CA GLY A 97 -4.13 0.60 14.48
C GLY A 97 -2.63 0.32 14.68
N SER A 98 -1.75 0.80 13.80
CA SER A 98 -0.29 0.69 13.88
C SER A 98 0.32 2.02 14.26
N ALA A 99 1.35 2.02 15.13
CA ALA A 99 2.09 3.24 15.47
C ALA A 99 2.69 3.85 14.18
N GLY A 100 2.29 5.07 13.84
CA GLY A 100 2.69 5.74 12.60
C GLY A 100 1.91 5.33 11.34
N GLY A 101 0.81 4.57 11.48
CA GLY A 101 -0.10 4.25 10.39
C GLY A 101 -0.95 5.45 9.95
N GLY A 102 -1.39 5.46 8.68
CA GLY A 102 -2.34 6.42 8.16
C GLY A 102 -3.76 6.17 8.67
N ILE A 103 -4.72 6.81 8.04
CA ILE A 103 -6.14 6.68 8.36
C ILE A 103 -6.79 5.81 7.29
N LEU A 104 -7.46 4.75 7.72
CA LEU A 104 -8.22 3.87 6.83
C LEU A 104 -9.59 4.48 6.52
N HIS A 105 -9.96 4.45 5.26
CA HIS A 105 -11.25 4.91 4.75
C HIS A 105 -11.93 3.81 3.96
N GLY A 106 -13.19 3.55 4.25
CA GLY A 106 -14.05 2.78 3.35
C GLY A 106 -14.67 3.72 2.34
N MET A 107 -14.49 3.42 1.06
CA MET A 107 -15.05 4.18 -0.03
C MET A 107 -16.03 3.33 -0.82
N ALA A 108 -17.15 3.92 -1.23
CA ALA A 108 -18.06 3.36 -2.21
C ALA A 108 -17.89 4.11 -3.53
N PHE A 109 -17.72 3.37 -4.62
CA PHE A 109 -17.73 3.96 -5.97
C PHE A 109 -19.13 4.41 -6.30
N THR A 110 -19.29 5.66 -6.76
CA THR A 110 -20.60 6.26 -7.04
C THR A 110 -21.01 6.07 -8.49
N GLN A 111 -20.05 6.14 -9.39
CA GLN A 111 -20.22 5.84 -10.80
C GLN A 111 -19.00 5.06 -11.29
N VAL A 112 -19.23 3.93 -11.93
CA VAL A 112 -18.21 3.17 -12.65
C VAL A 112 -18.71 3.03 -14.08
N ALA A 113 -18.11 3.77 -14.98
CA ALA A 113 -18.43 3.69 -16.39
C ALA A 113 -18.02 2.34 -16.98
N PRO A 114 -18.67 1.84 -18.04
CA PRO A 114 -18.31 0.56 -18.66
C PRO A 114 -16.83 0.45 -19.03
N GLU A 115 -16.23 1.53 -19.50
CA GLU A 115 -14.81 1.62 -19.86
C GLU A 115 -13.84 1.50 -18.66
N GLN A 116 -14.34 1.74 -17.44
CA GLN A 116 -13.58 1.59 -16.20
C GLN A 116 -13.77 0.20 -15.58
N LEU A 117 -14.91 -0.44 -15.85
CA LEU A 117 -15.27 -1.72 -15.24
C LEU A 117 -14.39 -2.86 -15.74
N GLU A 118 -14.08 -2.91 -17.03
CA GLU A 118 -13.21 -3.96 -17.58
C GLU A 118 -11.77 -3.89 -17.04
N PRO A 119 -11.08 -2.72 -17.01
CA PRO A 119 -9.79 -2.60 -16.37
C PRO A 119 -9.80 -3.00 -14.88
N LEU A 120 -10.88 -2.67 -14.13
CA LEU A 120 -11.04 -3.10 -12.75
C LEU A 120 -11.17 -4.63 -12.62
N ARG A 121 -11.97 -5.26 -13.47
CA ARG A 121 -12.13 -6.72 -13.49
C ARG A 121 -10.85 -7.45 -13.86
N GLU A 122 -10.15 -6.96 -14.88
CA GLU A 122 -8.84 -7.50 -15.24
C GLU A 122 -7.85 -7.42 -14.06
N LEU A 123 -7.85 -6.29 -13.33
CA LEU A 123 -7.05 -6.12 -12.14
C LEU A 123 -7.37 -7.19 -11.09
N PHE A 124 -8.67 -7.47 -10.83
CA PHE A 124 -9.08 -8.50 -9.88
C PHE A 124 -8.72 -9.92 -10.32
N LEU A 125 -8.74 -10.18 -11.61
CA LEU A 125 -8.36 -11.48 -12.18
C LEU A 125 -6.84 -11.69 -12.18
N SER A 126 -6.07 -10.66 -12.50
CA SER A 126 -4.60 -10.71 -12.56
C SER A 126 -3.96 -10.79 -11.17
N GLU A 127 -4.54 -10.11 -10.18
CA GLU A 127 -4.05 -9.99 -8.81
C GLU A 127 -4.80 -10.91 -7.82
N GLY A 128 -5.56 -11.89 -8.32
CA GLY A 128 -6.46 -12.77 -7.54
C GLY A 128 -5.86 -13.38 -6.25
N PRO A 129 -6.63 -14.14 -5.46
CA PRO A 129 -6.40 -14.39 -4.03
C PRO A 129 -5.11 -15.18 -3.67
N MET A 130 -4.31 -15.56 -4.65
CA MET A 130 -3.13 -16.41 -4.46
C MET A 130 -1.77 -15.67 -4.49
N ARG A 131 -1.71 -14.36 -4.67
CA ARG A 131 -0.44 -13.61 -4.67
C ARG A 131 -0.32 -12.67 -3.48
N HIS A 132 0.29 -13.16 -2.41
CA HIS A 132 0.61 -12.38 -1.22
C HIS A 132 1.67 -11.27 -1.42
N ALA A 133 2.27 -11.18 -2.60
CA ALA A 133 3.37 -10.25 -2.87
C ALA A 133 2.92 -8.80 -3.14
N GLY A 134 1.63 -8.55 -3.37
CA GLY A 134 1.14 -7.24 -3.81
C GLY A 134 1.58 -6.89 -5.24
N VAL A 135 1.03 -5.81 -5.76
CA VAL A 135 1.41 -5.29 -7.08
C VAL A 135 2.84 -4.74 -7.01
N ARG A 136 3.64 -5.08 -7.99
CA ARG A 136 5.02 -4.58 -8.14
C ARG A 136 5.17 -3.85 -9.46
N TRP A 137 5.81 -2.69 -9.41
CA TRP A 137 6.07 -1.85 -10.58
C TRP A 137 7.52 -1.97 -10.99
N PRO A 138 7.82 -2.14 -12.26
CA PRO A 138 9.17 -1.98 -12.75
C PRO A 138 9.72 -0.61 -12.34
N LEU A 139 10.88 -0.59 -11.73
CA LEU A 139 11.56 0.64 -11.33
C LEU A 139 13.06 0.42 -11.50
N ASP A 140 13.67 1.15 -12.40
CA ASP A 140 15.11 1.06 -12.67
C ASP A 140 15.80 2.39 -12.31
N VAL A 141 16.10 2.56 -11.02
CA VAL A 141 16.85 3.72 -10.52
C VAL A 141 18.11 3.26 -9.80
N SER A 142 19.16 4.10 -9.82
CA SER A 142 20.38 3.86 -9.08
C SER A 142 20.12 3.90 -7.57
N VAL A 143 20.80 3.04 -6.81
CA VAL A 143 20.69 3.00 -5.36
C VAL A 143 22.05 2.98 -4.70
N THR A 144 22.09 3.52 -3.47
CA THR A 144 23.19 3.38 -2.53
C THR A 144 22.67 2.59 -1.33
N CYS A 145 23.27 1.42 -1.06
CA CYS A 145 22.90 0.54 0.04
C CYS A 145 23.96 0.60 1.13
N ARG A 146 23.57 0.82 2.38
CA ARG A 146 24.46 0.78 3.57
C ARG A 146 23.94 -0.27 4.54
N PRO A 147 24.72 -1.33 4.83
CA PRO A 147 24.39 -2.25 5.91
C PRO A 147 24.39 -1.50 7.25
N GLN A 148 23.34 -1.69 8.06
CA GLN A 148 23.18 -0.96 9.33
C GLN A 148 24.14 -1.47 10.42
N ASP A 149 24.51 -2.74 10.35
CA ASP A 149 25.30 -3.42 11.39
C ASP A 149 26.79 -3.56 10.99
N GLN A 150 27.21 -2.99 9.88
CA GLN A 150 28.57 -3.10 9.36
C GLN A 150 29.16 -1.71 9.07
N THR A 151 30.43 -1.54 9.42
CA THR A 151 31.24 -0.34 9.08
C THR A 151 31.77 -0.37 7.64
N GLY A 152 31.14 -1.18 6.75
CA GLY A 152 31.52 -1.35 5.35
C GLY A 152 31.25 -0.13 4.47
N LEU A 153 31.89 -0.09 3.32
CA LEU A 153 31.62 0.93 2.29
C LEU A 153 30.21 0.74 1.73
N PRO A 154 29.54 1.83 1.34
CA PRO A 154 28.24 1.74 0.66
C PRO A 154 28.35 0.94 -0.63
N VAL A 155 27.38 0.06 -0.86
CA VAL A 155 27.26 -0.73 -2.09
C VAL A 155 26.37 0.01 -3.08
N GLN A 156 26.85 0.19 -4.30
CA GLN A 156 26.08 0.79 -5.39
C GLN A 156 25.37 -0.29 -6.18
N GLY A 157 24.14 0.00 -6.60
CA GLY A 157 23.34 -0.93 -7.39
C GLY A 157 22.17 -0.25 -8.08
N ARG A 158 21.17 -1.05 -8.44
CA ARG A 158 19.95 -0.58 -9.08
C ARG A 158 18.73 -1.27 -8.49
N THR A 159 17.56 -0.67 -8.63
CA THR A 159 16.30 -1.35 -8.39
C THR A 159 15.90 -2.18 -9.62
N GLY A 160 15.05 -3.17 -9.44
CA GLY A 160 14.40 -3.90 -10.55
C GLY A 160 12.90 -3.69 -10.56
N ASP A 161 12.29 -3.74 -9.40
CA ASP A 161 10.88 -3.45 -9.18
C ASP A 161 10.64 -2.99 -7.74
N VAL A 162 9.49 -2.40 -7.51
CA VAL A 162 9.08 -1.92 -6.20
C VAL A 162 7.60 -2.16 -5.96
N GLY A 163 7.25 -2.44 -4.72
CA GLY A 163 5.88 -2.49 -4.23
C GLY A 163 5.78 -1.86 -2.85
N ARG A 164 4.58 -1.80 -2.29
CA ARG A 164 4.39 -1.21 -0.95
C ARG A 164 5.17 -1.91 0.16
N GLY A 165 5.42 -3.22 0.03
CA GLY A 165 6.09 -4.01 1.08
C GLY A 165 7.60 -4.15 0.92
N GLY A 166 8.18 -3.72 -0.20
CA GLY A 166 9.59 -3.91 -0.48
C GLY A 166 9.96 -3.68 -1.92
N LEU A 167 11.21 -3.94 -2.25
CA LEU A 167 11.75 -3.75 -3.59
C LEU A 167 12.73 -4.87 -3.97
N LEU A 168 12.96 -5.02 -5.28
CA LEU A 168 14.04 -5.83 -5.83
C LEU A 168 15.28 -4.93 -5.99
N LEU A 169 16.35 -5.30 -5.31
CA LEU A 169 17.68 -4.72 -5.49
C LEU A 169 18.50 -5.61 -6.44
N ARG A 170 19.34 -4.98 -7.24
CA ARG A 170 20.37 -5.61 -8.06
C ARG A 170 21.73 -5.05 -7.64
N LEU A 171 22.53 -5.87 -6.96
CA LEU A 171 23.80 -5.48 -6.36
C LEU A 171 24.97 -6.27 -6.95
N PRO A 172 26.21 -5.73 -6.94
CA PRO A 172 27.39 -6.43 -7.48
C PRO A 172 27.87 -7.56 -6.58
N GLU A 173 27.46 -7.59 -5.33
CA GLU A 173 27.87 -8.57 -4.33
C GLU A 173 26.67 -9.18 -3.60
N THR A 174 26.85 -10.36 -3.03
CA THR A 174 25.82 -11.07 -2.28
C THR A 174 25.72 -10.54 -0.87
N LEU A 175 24.54 -10.07 -0.48
CA LEU A 175 24.18 -9.73 0.90
C LEU A 175 23.24 -10.82 1.46
N PRO A 176 23.61 -11.52 2.53
CA PRO A 176 22.81 -12.64 3.03
C PRO A 176 21.42 -12.20 3.53
N PRO A 177 20.41 -13.10 3.48
CA PRO A 177 19.12 -12.85 4.12
C PRO A 177 19.28 -12.50 5.60
N GLY A 178 18.47 -11.57 6.10
CA GLY A 178 18.59 -10.98 7.44
C GLY A 178 19.45 -9.72 7.50
N THR A 179 20.21 -9.39 6.44
CA THR A 179 20.97 -8.12 6.39
C THR A 179 20.03 -6.93 6.39
N ARG A 180 20.19 -6.03 7.35
CA ARG A 180 19.45 -4.76 7.43
C ARG A 180 20.17 -3.68 6.65
N LEU A 181 19.43 -3.00 5.80
CA LEU A 181 19.95 -1.99 4.89
C LEU A 181 19.24 -0.65 5.07
N GLU A 182 20.02 0.41 5.00
CA GLU A 182 19.56 1.74 4.61
C GLU A 182 19.78 1.86 3.09
N VAL A 183 18.73 2.11 2.34
CA VAL A 183 18.78 2.19 0.88
C VAL A 183 18.32 3.57 0.44
N THR A 184 19.19 4.31 -0.21
CA THR A 184 18.88 5.58 -0.86
C THR A 184 18.63 5.35 -2.34
N LEU A 185 17.40 5.59 -2.79
CA LEU A 185 17.00 5.59 -4.20
C LEU A 185 17.30 6.98 -4.78
N HIS A 186 18.09 7.04 -5.83
CA HIS A 186 18.42 8.28 -6.53
C HIS A 186 17.36 8.57 -7.61
N THR A 187 16.25 9.15 -7.18
CA THR A 187 15.15 9.51 -8.08
C THR A 187 15.40 10.86 -8.77
N PRO A 188 14.72 11.15 -9.91
CA PRO A 188 14.89 12.43 -10.62
C PRO A 188 14.48 13.66 -9.80
N GLN A 189 13.51 13.52 -8.88
CA GLN A 189 13.01 14.64 -8.05
C GLN A 189 13.95 14.89 -6.88
N GLU A 190 14.02 13.93 -5.97
CA GLU A 190 14.87 13.98 -4.78
C GLU A 190 15.20 12.56 -4.29
N PRO A 191 16.37 12.36 -3.63
CA PRO A 191 16.72 11.06 -3.10
C PRO A 191 15.72 10.59 -2.04
N LEU A 192 15.27 9.33 -2.15
CA LEU A 192 14.35 8.72 -1.21
C LEU A 192 15.06 7.63 -0.41
N THR A 193 15.15 7.77 0.90
CA THR A 193 15.79 6.77 1.77
C THR A 193 14.76 5.87 2.43
N VAL A 194 14.92 4.56 2.25
CA VAL A 194 14.09 3.50 2.83
C VAL A 194 14.96 2.57 3.69
N PHE A 195 14.32 1.95 4.69
CA PHE A 195 14.96 0.94 5.54
C PHE A 195 14.31 -0.42 5.29
N GLY A 196 15.15 -1.46 5.18
CA GLY A 196 14.65 -2.79 4.91
C GLY A 196 15.62 -3.90 5.32
N GLU A 197 15.12 -5.12 5.18
CA GLU A 197 15.85 -6.36 5.47
C GLU A 197 15.84 -7.23 4.21
N VAL A 198 16.99 -7.76 3.84
CA VAL A 198 17.12 -8.76 2.77
C VAL A 198 16.38 -10.02 3.18
N VAL A 199 15.38 -10.44 2.41
CA VAL A 199 14.57 -11.64 2.69
C VAL A 199 14.89 -12.81 1.78
N TRP A 200 15.48 -12.56 0.62
CA TRP A 200 16.00 -13.59 -0.29
C TRP A 200 17.09 -13.02 -1.19
N VAL A 201 17.91 -13.90 -1.71
CA VAL A 201 18.98 -13.61 -2.68
C VAL A 201 18.82 -14.57 -3.85
N GLU A 202 19.12 -14.10 -5.05
CA GLU A 202 19.15 -14.93 -6.24
C GLU A 202 20.08 -16.13 -6.06
N ALA A 203 19.57 -17.34 -6.38
CA ALA A 203 20.33 -18.57 -6.23
C ALA A 203 21.62 -18.55 -7.05
N ALA A 204 22.70 -19.09 -6.49
CA ALA A 204 24.05 -19.07 -7.11
C ALA A 204 24.06 -19.64 -8.54
N GLU A 205 23.23 -20.65 -8.80
CA GLU A 205 23.09 -21.30 -10.12
C GLU A 205 22.49 -20.37 -11.19
N ARG A 206 21.84 -19.28 -10.78
CA ARG A 206 21.27 -18.27 -11.67
C ARG A 206 22.14 -17.03 -11.81
N GLN A 207 23.17 -16.89 -10.98
CA GLN A 207 24.06 -15.74 -11.01
C GLN A 207 25.01 -15.88 -12.20
N VAL A 208 25.06 -14.87 -13.04
CA VAL A 208 26.01 -14.81 -14.17
C VAL A 208 27.18 -13.93 -13.76
N PRO A 209 28.42 -14.41 -13.88
CA PRO A 209 29.61 -13.62 -13.53
C PRO A 209 29.62 -12.26 -14.24
N GLY A 210 29.84 -11.21 -13.47
CA GLY A 210 29.83 -9.82 -13.95
C GLY A 210 28.45 -9.16 -14.03
N ASN A 211 27.35 -9.90 -13.78
CA ASN A 211 26.03 -9.32 -13.67
C ASN A 211 25.69 -8.95 -12.22
N LEU A 212 24.72 -8.06 -12.06
CA LEU A 212 24.17 -7.71 -10.76
C LEU A 212 23.28 -8.84 -10.24
N ILE A 213 23.40 -9.13 -8.95
CA ILE A 213 22.71 -10.21 -8.23
C ILE A 213 21.40 -9.68 -7.66
N GLY A 214 20.30 -10.41 -7.87
CA GLY A 214 18.97 -10.06 -7.36
C GLY A 214 18.82 -10.30 -5.87
N HIS A 215 18.28 -9.30 -5.14
CA HIS A 215 17.99 -9.36 -3.71
C HIS A 215 16.57 -8.85 -3.46
N GLY A 216 15.74 -9.64 -2.78
CA GLY A 216 14.44 -9.17 -2.29
C GLY A 216 14.61 -8.44 -0.97
N LEU A 217 14.28 -7.15 -0.93
CA LEU A 217 14.27 -6.34 0.27
C LEU A 217 12.83 -6.13 0.75
N ARG A 218 12.56 -6.44 2.02
CA ARG A 218 11.31 -6.12 2.71
C ARG A 218 11.51 -4.84 3.52
N PHE A 219 10.65 -3.85 3.37
CA PHE A 219 10.70 -2.64 4.20
C PHE A 219 10.43 -2.97 5.66
N THR A 220 11.26 -2.44 6.56
CA THR A 220 11.11 -2.61 8.02
C THR A 220 10.28 -1.48 8.64
N SER A 221 10.31 -0.29 8.02
CA SER A 221 9.47 0.84 8.39
C SER A 221 9.09 1.65 7.16
N LEU A 222 7.81 1.94 7.02
CA LEU A 222 7.27 2.79 5.97
C LEU A 222 6.29 3.77 6.63
N GLY A 223 6.81 4.86 7.19
CA GLY A 223 5.98 5.93 7.75
C GLY A 223 5.12 6.59 6.67
N PRO A 224 4.07 7.35 7.05
CA PRO A 224 3.12 7.94 6.10
C PRO A 224 3.80 8.82 5.02
N SER A 225 4.75 9.66 5.40
CA SER A 225 5.48 10.54 4.47
C SER A 225 6.29 9.73 3.44
N LEU A 226 7.00 8.69 3.90
CA LEU A 226 7.79 7.82 3.02
C LEU A 226 6.89 6.99 2.10
N SER A 227 5.77 6.49 2.65
CA SER A 227 4.75 5.78 1.88
C SER A 227 4.14 6.67 0.78
N SER A 228 3.89 7.96 1.09
CA SER A 228 3.40 8.94 0.11
C SER A 228 4.44 9.25 -0.95
N ALA A 229 5.70 9.49 -0.57
CA ALA A 229 6.78 9.75 -1.52
C ALA A 229 7.01 8.57 -2.48
N LEU A 230 7.00 7.33 -1.95
CA LEU A 230 7.08 6.12 -2.77
C LEU A 230 5.90 6.01 -3.73
N GLY A 231 4.69 6.30 -3.25
CA GLY A 231 3.50 6.28 -4.08
C GLY A 231 3.52 7.33 -5.20
N LEU A 232 4.00 8.55 -4.93
CA LEU A 232 4.17 9.59 -5.95
C LEU A 232 5.18 9.15 -7.02
N LEU A 233 6.32 8.58 -6.61
CA LEU A 233 7.31 8.02 -7.55
C LEU A 233 6.69 6.98 -8.49
N LEU A 234 5.72 6.19 -8.02
CA LEU A 234 5.05 5.16 -8.81
C LEU A 234 3.87 5.70 -9.63
N ALA A 235 3.31 6.83 -9.27
CA ALA A 235 2.18 7.45 -9.97
C ALA A 235 2.61 8.35 -11.14
N GLU A 236 3.85 8.82 -11.13
CA GLU A 236 4.42 9.60 -12.23
C GLU A 236 5.14 8.66 -13.21
N PRO A 237 4.89 8.76 -14.54
CA PRO A 237 5.71 8.08 -15.51
C PRO A 237 7.14 8.63 -15.44
N LEU A 238 8.11 7.73 -15.28
CA LEU A 238 9.55 8.04 -15.36
C LEU A 238 9.95 8.44 -16.76
#